data_31b671731587af86964483f8ec07954c
#
_entry.id   31b671731587af86964483f8ec07954c
#
_cell.length_a   1.000
_cell.length_b   1.000
_cell.length_c   1.000
_cell.angle_alpha   90.00
_cell.angle_beta   90.00
_cell.angle_gamma   90.00
#
_symmetry.space_group_name_H-M   'P 1'
#
loop_
_entity.id
_entity.type
_entity.pdbx_description
1 polymer ?
#
loop_
_entity_poly.entity_id
_entity_poly.type
_entity_poly.pdbx_seq_one_letter_code
_entity_poly.pdbx_strand_id
1 'polypeptide(L)'
;MPNLPDPVDFAVPGFIALVLAEMLVARARDHRRYCPKDTLTSLMLGFGSTIASAIVGGTVFALASWTHQFRLFDIPYVWWAWPLCFVLDDLAYYVFHRSAHRVRWFWASHVIHHSSQHYNLSTALRQTWTGFLSIAFIFRLPLFLIGFPPAMVFFCAGLNLIYQFWIHTEVIGRMPRWFEAVMNTPSHHRVHHATNPRYLDTNYAGVFIVWDKMFGSFTPELDEDRPRYGLVKNLGTFNILWAAFHEWVGIARDLWRAPWGSKLGYAFGPPGWSHDGSRDTSETIRAKWLGRQHPVRDERIGLPLMPEGGHGTVPRHESGLVPHRP
;
A
#
# COMPACT_ATOMS: atom_id res chain seq x y z
N MET A 1 31.04 -1.69 16.73
CA MET A 1 29.87 -2.30 16.03
C MET A 1 30.32 -2.67 14.63
N PRO A 2 29.95 -3.83 14.08
CA PRO A 2 30.27 -4.09 12.67
C PRO A 2 29.60 -3.02 11.79
N ASN A 3 30.38 -2.49 10.87
CA ASN A 3 29.90 -1.52 9.89
C ASN A 3 29.17 -2.32 8.79
N LEU A 4 27.87 -2.56 8.98
CA LEU A 4 27.07 -3.30 8.01
C LEU A 4 26.64 -2.32 6.93
N PRO A 5 26.96 -2.60 5.65
CA PRO A 5 26.48 -1.77 4.54
C PRO A 5 24.97 -1.92 4.37
N ASP A 6 24.32 -0.92 3.79
CA ASP A 6 22.91 -1.05 3.40
C ASP A 6 22.80 -2.07 2.25
N PRO A 7 22.08 -3.19 2.43
CA PRO A 7 21.95 -4.19 1.38
C PRO A 7 21.19 -3.66 0.15
N VAL A 8 20.34 -2.64 0.30
CA VAL A 8 19.59 -2.03 -0.80
C VAL A 8 20.52 -1.34 -1.79
N ASP A 9 21.58 -0.67 -1.31
CA ASP A 9 22.55 0.00 -2.19
C ASP A 9 23.21 -0.98 -3.18
N PHE A 10 23.50 -2.20 -2.71
CA PHE A 10 24.03 -3.27 -3.56
C PHE A 10 22.99 -3.87 -4.51
N ALA A 11 21.72 -3.80 -4.16
CA ALA A 11 20.63 -4.32 -4.99
C ALA A 11 20.21 -3.38 -6.12
N VAL A 12 20.49 -2.07 -6.03
CA VAL A 12 20.07 -1.06 -7.02
C VAL A 12 20.46 -1.42 -8.46
N PRO A 13 21.69 -1.84 -8.79
CA PRO A 13 22.03 -2.25 -10.16
C PRO A 13 21.16 -3.43 -10.64
N GLY A 14 20.87 -4.39 -9.75
CA GLY A 14 19.96 -5.51 -10.03
C GLY A 14 18.52 -5.05 -10.28
N PHE A 15 18.03 -4.08 -9.51
CA PHE A 15 16.71 -3.50 -9.73
C PHE A 15 16.59 -2.84 -11.10
N ILE A 16 17.61 -2.05 -11.50
CA ILE A 16 17.63 -1.42 -12.82
C ILE A 16 17.63 -2.47 -13.93
N ALA A 17 18.48 -3.50 -13.81
CA ALA A 17 18.56 -4.58 -14.79
C ALA A 17 17.21 -5.33 -14.92
N LEU A 18 16.54 -5.62 -13.81
CA LEU A 18 15.25 -6.30 -13.80
C LEU A 18 14.12 -5.44 -14.38
N VAL A 19 14.08 -4.13 -14.09
CA VAL A 19 13.13 -3.20 -14.73
C VAL A 19 13.32 -3.18 -16.23
N LEU A 20 14.57 -3.07 -16.71
CA LEU A 20 14.87 -3.09 -18.15
C LEU A 20 14.46 -4.42 -18.78
N ALA A 21 14.76 -5.55 -18.14
CA ALA A 21 14.37 -6.87 -18.61
C ALA A 21 12.85 -7.01 -18.70
N GLU A 22 12.09 -6.57 -17.67
CA GLU A 22 10.62 -6.59 -17.69
C GLU A 22 10.06 -5.68 -18.79
N MET A 23 10.63 -4.49 -19.02
CA MET A 23 10.23 -3.60 -20.12
C MET A 23 10.42 -4.27 -21.49
N LEU A 24 11.54 -4.99 -21.70
CA LEU A 24 11.77 -5.73 -22.93
C LEU A 24 10.76 -6.87 -23.11
N VAL A 25 10.48 -7.65 -22.06
CA VAL A 25 9.49 -8.72 -22.08
C VAL A 25 8.08 -8.16 -22.34
N ALA A 26 7.70 -7.07 -21.67
CA ALA A 26 6.42 -6.42 -21.87
C ALA A 26 6.26 -5.91 -23.32
N ARG A 27 7.31 -5.31 -23.89
CA ARG A 27 7.33 -4.86 -25.29
C ARG A 27 7.20 -6.03 -26.28
N ALA A 28 7.92 -7.14 -26.04
CA ALA A 28 7.90 -8.32 -26.90
C ALA A 28 6.53 -9.03 -26.90
N ARG A 29 5.77 -8.94 -25.79
CA ARG A 29 4.45 -9.57 -25.63
C ARG A 29 3.28 -8.62 -25.94
N ASP A 30 3.54 -7.43 -26.49
CA ASP A 30 2.55 -6.37 -26.77
C ASP A 30 1.68 -5.99 -25.54
N HIS A 31 2.28 -6.02 -24.36
CA HIS A 31 1.59 -5.65 -23.14
C HIS A 31 1.85 -4.19 -22.77
N ARG A 32 0.78 -3.38 -22.71
CA ARG A 32 0.82 -1.97 -22.29
C ARG A 32 1.03 -1.79 -20.77
N ARG A 33 1.95 -2.52 -20.18
CA ARG A 33 2.23 -2.49 -18.72
C ARG A 33 3.03 -1.27 -18.29
N TYR A 34 3.73 -0.63 -19.22
CA TYR A 34 4.57 0.53 -18.95
C TYR A 34 4.02 1.78 -19.61
N CYS A 35 3.85 2.83 -18.83
CA CYS A 35 3.59 4.19 -19.30
C CYS A 35 4.84 5.03 -19.00
N PRO A 36 5.50 5.65 -20.01
CA PRO A 36 6.74 6.39 -19.78
C PRO A 36 6.64 7.48 -18.70
N LYS A 37 5.52 8.21 -18.66
CA LYS A 37 5.30 9.25 -17.65
C LYS A 37 5.14 8.67 -16.25
N ASP A 38 4.42 7.56 -16.11
CA ASP A 38 4.24 6.89 -14.83
C ASP A 38 5.54 6.27 -14.33
N THR A 39 6.28 5.60 -15.22
CA THR A 39 7.61 5.03 -14.92
C THR A 39 8.59 6.11 -14.50
N LEU A 40 8.67 7.23 -15.24
CA LEU A 40 9.53 8.35 -14.86
C LEU A 40 9.14 8.92 -13.48
N THR A 41 7.84 9.06 -13.22
CA THR A 41 7.34 9.49 -11.90
C THR A 41 7.80 8.52 -10.79
N SER A 42 7.72 7.21 -11.02
CA SER A 42 8.17 6.19 -10.06
C SER A 42 9.67 6.31 -9.77
N LEU A 43 10.48 6.43 -10.83
CA LEU A 43 11.94 6.59 -10.71
C LEU A 43 12.32 7.88 -9.96
N MET A 44 11.66 9.00 -10.27
CA MET A 44 11.91 10.28 -9.59
C MET A 44 11.48 10.26 -8.13
N LEU A 45 10.38 9.59 -7.81
CA LEU A 45 9.95 9.39 -6.41
C LEU A 45 10.95 8.49 -5.67
N GLY A 46 11.45 7.44 -6.29
CA GLY A 46 12.52 6.59 -5.72
C GLY A 46 13.80 7.37 -5.47
N PHE A 47 14.27 8.14 -6.45
CA PHE A 47 15.47 8.97 -6.32
C PHE A 47 15.32 10.00 -5.18
N GLY A 48 14.19 10.71 -5.12
CA GLY A 48 13.92 11.65 -4.02
C GLY A 48 13.80 10.98 -2.65
N SER A 49 13.29 9.73 -2.61
CA SER A 49 13.28 8.93 -1.38
C SER A 49 14.68 8.60 -0.88
N THR A 50 15.61 8.27 -1.77
CA THR A 50 17.02 8.06 -1.41
C THR A 50 17.63 9.33 -0.79
N ILE A 51 17.37 10.50 -1.39
CA ILE A 51 17.83 11.79 -0.85
C ILE A 51 17.21 12.03 0.54
N ALA A 52 15.91 11.85 0.67
CA ALA A 52 15.22 12.03 1.94
C ALA A 52 15.78 11.08 3.03
N SER A 53 16.02 9.83 2.68
CA SER A 53 16.64 8.83 3.58
C SER A 53 18.05 9.23 3.99
N ALA A 54 18.87 9.74 3.07
CA ALA A 54 20.21 10.22 3.37
C ALA A 54 20.20 11.41 4.37
N ILE A 55 19.22 12.32 4.23
CA ILE A 55 19.08 13.49 5.13
C ILE A 55 18.68 13.06 6.55
N VAL A 56 17.71 12.13 6.67
CA VAL A 56 17.13 11.79 8.00
C VAL A 56 17.70 10.51 8.61
N GLY A 57 18.40 9.68 7.83
CA GLY A 57 18.85 8.34 8.21
C GLY A 57 19.74 8.35 9.47
N GLY A 58 20.66 9.32 9.54
CA GLY A 58 21.51 9.48 10.74
C GLY A 58 20.70 9.77 12.00
N THR A 59 19.66 10.60 11.93
CA THR A 59 18.77 10.87 13.06
C THR A 59 17.97 9.63 13.47
N VAL A 60 17.43 8.90 12.48
CA VAL A 60 16.68 7.66 12.76
C VAL A 60 17.58 6.61 13.38
N PHE A 61 18.82 6.46 12.90
CA PHE A 61 19.81 5.54 13.50
C PHE A 61 20.21 5.96 14.91
N ALA A 62 20.38 7.25 15.18
CA ALA A 62 20.66 7.77 16.50
C ALA A 62 19.51 7.48 17.48
N LEU A 63 18.25 7.70 17.06
CA LEU A 63 17.07 7.35 17.86
C LEU A 63 16.96 5.86 18.14
N ALA A 64 17.24 5.02 17.14
CA ALA A 64 17.28 3.56 17.31
C ALA A 64 18.36 3.15 18.32
N SER A 65 19.56 3.74 18.20
CA SER A 65 20.68 3.47 19.10
C SER A 65 20.39 3.96 20.52
N TRP A 66 19.74 5.10 20.67
CA TRP A 66 19.28 5.61 21.96
C TRP A 66 18.24 4.68 22.57
N THR A 67 17.23 4.26 21.81
CA THR A 67 16.21 3.29 22.29
C THR A 67 16.84 1.97 22.71
N HIS A 68 17.84 1.48 21.97
CA HIS A 68 18.55 0.24 22.26
C HIS A 68 19.32 0.30 23.59
N GLN A 69 19.62 1.48 24.15
CA GLN A 69 20.22 1.58 25.49
C GLN A 69 19.29 1.04 26.61
N PHE A 70 17.97 1.06 26.35
CA PHE A 70 16.94 0.57 27.27
C PHE A 70 16.52 -0.88 26.99
N ARG A 71 17.35 -1.64 26.25
CA ARG A 71 17.06 -3.01 25.86
C ARG A 71 16.92 -3.94 27.07
N LEU A 72 16.02 -4.92 26.90
CA LEU A 72 15.75 -5.93 27.91
C LEU A 72 16.81 -7.06 27.91
N PHE A 73 17.35 -7.36 26.71
CA PHE A 73 18.33 -8.42 26.51
C PHE A 73 19.52 -7.90 25.71
N ASP A 74 20.70 -8.51 25.90
CA ASP A 74 21.86 -8.30 25.05
C ASP A 74 21.90 -9.38 23.96
N ILE A 75 21.34 -9.10 22.81
CA ILE A 75 21.33 -10.03 21.66
C ILE A 75 22.60 -9.80 20.82
N PRO A 76 23.53 -10.77 20.79
CA PRO A 76 24.77 -10.61 20.01
C PRO A 76 24.57 -10.87 18.52
N TYR A 77 25.61 -10.55 17.72
CA TYR A 77 25.68 -10.89 16.29
C TYR A 77 26.01 -12.37 16.07
N VAL A 78 25.08 -13.26 16.42
CA VAL A 78 25.20 -14.72 16.26
C VAL A 78 24.24 -15.24 15.22
N TRP A 79 24.52 -16.40 14.65
CA TRP A 79 23.82 -16.93 13.49
C TRP A 79 22.29 -17.01 13.65
N TRP A 80 21.77 -17.40 14.83
CA TRP A 80 20.34 -17.55 15.08
C TRP A 80 19.62 -16.19 15.25
N ALA A 81 20.34 -15.14 15.65
CA ALA A 81 19.74 -13.82 15.86
C ALA A 81 19.29 -13.17 14.54
N TRP A 82 19.96 -13.47 13.43
CA TRP A 82 19.63 -12.91 12.12
C TRP A 82 18.28 -13.39 11.60
N PRO A 83 17.98 -14.70 11.48
CA PRO A 83 16.68 -15.14 11.03
C PRO A 83 15.56 -14.73 11.99
N LEU A 84 15.81 -14.71 13.30
CA LEU A 84 14.83 -14.24 14.27
C LEU A 84 14.56 -12.74 14.10
N CYS A 85 15.59 -11.91 13.96
CA CYS A 85 15.46 -10.49 13.69
C CYS A 85 14.68 -10.25 12.39
N PHE A 86 14.98 -10.99 11.31
CA PHE A 86 14.31 -10.87 10.02
C PHE A 86 12.81 -11.20 10.11
N VAL A 87 12.44 -12.28 10.80
CA VAL A 87 11.02 -12.65 10.98
C VAL A 87 10.29 -11.61 11.81
N LEU A 88 10.91 -11.08 12.88
CA LEU A 88 10.30 -10.05 13.72
C LEU A 88 10.25 -8.68 13.02
N ASP A 89 11.25 -8.33 12.20
CA ASP A 89 11.19 -7.13 11.36
C ASP A 89 10.06 -7.23 10.31
N ASP A 90 9.86 -8.39 9.72
CA ASP A 90 8.76 -8.61 8.77
C ASP A 90 7.38 -8.52 9.48
N LEU A 91 7.25 -9.00 10.71
CA LEU A 91 6.06 -8.77 11.52
C LEU A 91 5.86 -7.28 11.84
N ALA A 92 6.94 -6.57 12.21
CA ALA A 92 6.88 -5.12 12.45
C ALA A 92 6.49 -4.36 11.17
N TYR A 93 7.00 -4.79 10.02
CA TYR A 93 6.60 -4.27 8.71
C TYR A 93 5.12 -4.52 8.44
N TYR A 94 4.61 -5.74 8.67
CA TYR A 94 3.19 -6.05 8.53
C TYR A 94 2.30 -5.12 9.37
N VAL A 95 2.66 -4.91 10.65
CA VAL A 95 1.91 -4.03 11.55
C VAL A 95 1.95 -2.58 11.06
N PHE A 96 3.13 -2.09 10.65
CA PHE A 96 3.27 -0.78 10.02
C PHE A 96 2.41 -0.66 8.77
N HIS A 97 2.51 -1.61 7.85
CA HIS A 97 1.85 -1.57 6.54
C HIS A 97 0.33 -1.60 6.68
N ARG A 98 -0.18 -2.49 7.55
CA ARG A 98 -1.61 -2.51 7.93
C ARG A 98 -2.06 -1.18 8.54
N SER A 99 -1.26 -0.60 9.43
CA SER A 99 -1.53 0.71 10.02
C SER A 99 -1.52 1.83 8.98
N ALA A 100 -0.62 1.75 8.00
CA ALA A 100 -0.54 2.72 6.90
C ALA A 100 -1.80 2.73 6.03
N HIS A 101 -2.51 1.62 5.91
CA HIS A 101 -3.80 1.55 5.22
C HIS A 101 -5.00 1.92 6.10
N ARG A 102 -4.87 1.83 7.43
CA ARG A 102 -5.99 2.02 8.36
C ARG A 102 -5.98 3.36 9.08
N VAL A 103 -4.85 4.07 9.07
CA VAL A 103 -4.67 5.37 9.73
C VAL A 103 -4.18 6.39 8.72
N ARG A 104 -4.96 7.43 8.47
CA ARG A 104 -4.71 8.42 7.42
C ARG A 104 -3.33 9.11 7.55
N TRP A 105 -2.85 9.33 8.78
CA TRP A 105 -1.53 9.90 9.03
C TRP A 105 -0.40 9.04 8.43
N PHE A 106 -0.45 7.74 8.61
CA PHE A 106 0.52 6.81 8.03
C PHE A 106 0.28 6.62 6.52
N TRP A 107 -1.00 6.60 6.11
CA TRP A 107 -1.40 6.55 4.71
C TRP A 107 -0.81 7.69 3.89
N ALA A 108 -0.72 8.90 4.44
CA ALA A 108 -0.17 10.06 3.75
C ALA A 108 1.28 9.87 3.27
N SER A 109 2.05 9.02 3.93
CA SER A 109 3.37 8.59 3.45
C SER A 109 3.32 7.37 2.53
N HIS A 110 2.26 6.56 2.59
CA HIS A 110 2.18 5.30 1.84
C HIS A 110 1.36 5.41 0.54
N VAL A 111 0.41 6.32 0.47
CA VAL A 111 -0.45 6.55 -0.70
C VAL A 111 0.31 6.80 -2.00
N ILE A 112 1.50 7.37 -1.92
CA ILE A 112 2.41 7.59 -3.06
C ILE A 112 2.67 6.28 -3.79
N HIS A 113 2.98 5.23 -3.05
CA HIS A 113 3.29 3.89 -3.54
C HIS A 113 2.11 3.30 -4.32
N HIS A 114 0.88 3.49 -3.85
CA HIS A 114 -0.35 3.04 -4.50
C HIS A 114 -0.84 3.92 -5.65
N SER A 115 -0.22 5.08 -5.89
CA SER A 115 -0.73 6.07 -6.85
C SER A 115 -0.45 5.75 -8.32
N SER A 116 0.33 4.72 -8.64
CA SER A 116 0.52 4.24 -10.00
C SER A 116 -0.72 3.50 -10.50
N GLN A 117 -1.16 3.83 -11.71
CA GLN A 117 -2.24 3.11 -12.41
C GLN A 117 -1.71 1.93 -13.24
N HIS A 118 -0.40 1.69 -13.20
CA HIS A 118 0.30 0.56 -13.80
C HIS A 118 0.97 -0.25 -12.70
N TYR A 119 1.09 -1.54 -12.92
CA TYR A 119 1.72 -2.43 -11.95
C TYR A 119 2.86 -3.21 -12.62
N ASN A 120 4.08 -2.83 -12.28
CA ASN A 120 5.31 -3.38 -12.85
C ASN A 120 6.48 -3.09 -11.89
N LEU A 121 7.66 -3.60 -12.18
CA LEU A 121 8.83 -3.43 -11.29
C LEU A 121 9.20 -1.97 -11.01
N SER A 122 8.87 -1.03 -11.90
CA SER A 122 9.08 0.40 -11.59
C SER A 122 8.15 0.92 -10.50
N THR A 123 7.01 0.27 -10.28
CA THR A 123 6.08 0.62 -9.18
C THR A 123 6.72 0.38 -7.82
N ALA A 124 7.56 -0.66 -7.68
CA ALA A 124 8.33 -0.90 -6.46
C ALA A 124 9.26 0.29 -6.09
N LEU A 125 9.74 1.02 -7.10
CA LEU A 125 10.62 2.18 -6.92
C LEU A 125 9.84 3.48 -6.61
N ARG A 126 8.50 3.45 -6.61
CA ARG A 126 7.64 4.58 -6.22
C ARG A 126 7.60 4.71 -4.69
N GLN A 127 8.64 5.32 -4.13
CA GLN A 127 8.86 5.39 -2.68
C GLN A 127 8.55 6.77 -2.11
N THR A 128 8.26 6.81 -0.80
CA THR A 128 7.88 8.02 -0.10
C THR A 128 9.07 8.94 0.23
N TRP A 129 8.85 10.24 0.20
CA TRP A 129 9.79 11.26 0.72
C TRP A 129 9.48 11.64 2.16
N THR A 130 8.31 11.26 2.67
CA THR A 130 7.71 11.78 3.89
C THR A 130 7.59 10.73 5.00
N GLY A 131 8.34 9.62 4.90
CA GLY A 131 8.36 8.56 5.91
C GLY A 131 8.73 9.05 7.32
N PHE A 132 9.56 10.10 7.42
CA PHE A 132 9.90 10.72 8.69
C PHE A 132 8.73 11.52 9.31
N LEU A 133 7.87 12.14 8.49
CA LEU A 133 6.68 12.84 8.98
C LEU A 133 5.65 11.87 9.56
N SER A 134 5.54 10.69 8.98
CA SER A 134 4.66 9.65 9.52
C SER A 134 5.25 8.93 10.74
N ILE A 135 6.51 9.22 11.11
CA ILE A 135 7.22 8.55 12.22
C ILE A 135 7.17 7.02 12.13
N ALA A 136 7.18 6.47 10.92
CA ALA A 136 7.03 5.03 10.65
C ALA A 136 8.08 4.15 11.37
N PHE A 137 9.22 4.71 11.74
CA PHE A 137 10.27 3.98 12.47
C PHE A 137 9.82 3.47 13.85
N ILE A 138 8.75 4.04 14.44
CA ILE A 138 8.25 3.61 15.77
C ILE A 138 7.83 2.15 15.78
N PHE A 139 7.41 1.59 14.66
CA PHE A 139 7.01 0.19 14.57
C PHE A 139 8.18 -0.79 14.77
N ARG A 140 9.44 -0.31 14.61
CA ARG A 140 10.66 -1.08 14.89
C ARG A 140 11.20 -0.87 16.31
N LEU A 141 10.68 0.08 17.08
CA LEU A 141 11.13 0.31 18.46
C LEU A 141 11.10 -0.96 19.33
N PRO A 142 10.08 -1.85 19.23
CA PRO A 142 10.07 -3.09 19.99
C PRO A 142 11.31 -3.98 19.77
N LEU A 143 11.85 -4.02 18.54
CA LEU A 143 13.04 -4.83 18.25
C LEU A 143 14.27 -4.30 18.97
N PHE A 144 14.44 -2.97 19.02
CA PHE A 144 15.55 -2.33 19.75
C PHE A 144 15.42 -2.56 21.26
N LEU A 145 14.19 -2.47 21.80
CA LEU A 145 13.89 -2.70 23.21
C LEU A 145 14.06 -4.19 23.61
N ILE A 146 13.72 -5.13 22.73
CA ILE A 146 14.00 -6.56 22.94
C ILE A 146 15.52 -6.77 23.04
N GLY A 147 16.32 -6.06 22.24
CA GLY A 147 17.79 -6.12 22.33
C GLY A 147 18.50 -6.38 21.02
N PHE A 148 17.81 -6.38 19.88
CA PHE A 148 18.48 -6.50 18.59
C PHE A 148 19.28 -5.23 18.28
N PRO A 149 20.58 -5.37 17.88
CA PRO A 149 21.39 -4.23 17.51
C PRO A 149 20.77 -3.43 16.36
N PRO A 150 20.76 -2.08 16.41
CA PRO A 150 20.16 -1.25 15.35
C PRO A 150 20.67 -1.59 13.94
N ALA A 151 21.98 -1.82 13.78
CA ALA A 151 22.54 -2.19 12.48
C ALA A 151 21.99 -3.52 11.95
N MET A 152 21.72 -4.51 12.82
CA MET A 152 21.11 -5.79 12.45
C MET A 152 19.66 -5.56 11.97
N VAL A 153 18.88 -4.77 12.71
CA VAL A 153 17.47 -4.49 12.35
C VAL A 153 17.39 -3.76 11.01
N PHE A 154 18.19 -2.72 10.79
CA PHE A 154 18.19 -2.00 9.51
C PHE A 154 18.68 -2.85 8.35
N PHE A 155 19.65 -3.73 8.58
CA PHE A 155 20.09 -4.69 7.56
C PHE A 155 18.95 -5.66 7.19
N CYS A 156 18.25 -6.24 8.17
CA CYS A 156 17.09 -7.10 7.94
C CYS A 156 15.95 -6.35 7.22
N ALA A 157 15.70 -5.09 7.58
CA ALA A 157 14.74 -4.24 6.90
C ALA A 157 15.12 -4.00 5.43
N GLY A 158 16.39 -3.80 5.13
CA GLY A 158 16.88 -3.70 3.75
C GLY A 158 16.67 -4.99 2.96
N LEU A 159 16.94 -6.16 3.54
CA LEU A 159 16.64 -7.46 2.90
C LEU A 159 15.14 -7.65 2.65
N ASN A 160 14.30 -7.21 3.57
CA ASN A 160 12.84 -7.23 3.43
C ASN A 160 12.41 -6.38 2.22
N LEU A 161 12.94 -5.17 2.07
CA LEU A 161 12.66 -4.30 0.91
C LEU A 161 13.15 -4.90 -0.41
N ILE A 162 14.31 -5.56 -0.42
CA ILE A 162 14.83 -6.27 -1.60
C ILE A 162 13.87 -7.38 -2.01
N TYR A 163 13.38 -8.17 -1.04
CA TYR A 163 12.36 -9.18 -1.34
C TYR A 163 11.12 -8.56 -1.96
N GLN A 164 10.61 -7.47 -1.41
CA GLN A 164 9.40 -6.81 -1.88
C GLN A 164 9.54 -6.25 -3.31
N PHE A 165 10.73 -5.99 -3.81
CA PHE A 165 10.91 -5.45 -5.16
C PHE A 165 10.33 -6.37 -6.24
N TRP A 166 10.68 -7.67 -6.25
CA TRP A 166 10.30 -8.58 -7.32
C TRP A 166 8.81 -8.97 -7.32
N ILE A 167 8.09 -8.77 -6.23
CA ILE A 167 6.66 -9.06 -6.18
C ILE A 167 5.79 -8.02 -6.90
N HIS A 168 6.37 -6.87 -7.31
CA HIS A 168 5.68 -5.82 -8.05
C HIS A 168 5.65 -6.08 -9.55
N THR A 169 5.07 -7.18 -9.99
CA THR A 169 5.01 -7.52 -11.42
C THR A 169 3.73 -8.26 -11.80
N GLU A 170 3.28 -8.03 -13.04
CA GLU A 170 2.26 -8.84 -13.71
C GLU A 170 2.85 -9.92 -14.63
N VAL A 171 4.19 -9.97 -14.79
CA VAL A 171 4.86 -10.97 -15.64
C VAL A 171 4.82 -12.34 -15.01
N ILE A 172 4.88 -12.41 -13.69
CA ILE A 172 4.83 -13.63 -12.90
C ILE A 172 3.37 -13.84 -12.45
N GLY A 173 2.78 -14.99 -12.84
CA GLY A 173 1.44 -15.38 -12.40
C GLY A 173 1.41 -15.85 -10.94
N ARG A 174 0.52 -16.80 -10.64
CA ARG A 174 0.49 -17.46 -9.34
C ARG A 174 1.67 -18.43 -9.22
N MET A 175 2.25 -18.45 -8.04
CA MET A 175 3.34 -19.33 -7.68
C MET A 175 2.79 -20.71 -7.21
N PRO A 176 3.64 -21.75 -7.03
CA PRO A 176 3.21 -23.01 -6.47
C PRO A 176 2.55 -22.82 -5.08
N ARG A 177 1.50 -23.58 -4.82
CA ARG A 177 0.68 -23.46 -3.59
C ARG A 177 1.49 -23.53 -2.30
N TRP A 178 2.51 -24.38 -2.23
CA TRP A 178 3.37 -24.50 -1.06
C TRP A 178 4.16 -23.23 -0.78
N PHE A 179 4.59 -22.51 -1.82
CA PHE A 179 5.29 -21.25 -1.71
C PHE A 179 4.32 -20.12 -1.30
N GLU A 180 3.15 -20.01 -1.96
CA GLU A 180 2.09 -19.06 -1.63
C GLU A 180 1.42 -19.34 -0.27
N ALA A 181 1.63 -20.52 0.30
CA ALA A 181 1.17 -20.80 1.66
C ALA A 181 1.91 -19.99 2.72
N VAL A 182 3.19 -19.68 2.48
CA VAL A 182 4.10 -19.03 3.44
C VAL A 182 4.56 -17.66 2.95
N MET A 183 4.94 -17.55 1.68
CA MET A 183 5.59 -16.37 1.13
C MET A 183 4.59 -15.41 0.48
N ASN A 184 4.83 -14.12 0.60
CA ASN A 184 4.16 -13.12 -0.21
C ASN A 184 4.66 -13.22 -1.66
N THR A 185 3.75 -13.15 -2.64
CA THR A 185 4.06 -13.38 -4.06
C THR A 185 3.48 -12.25 -4.92
N PRO A 186 3.85 -12.16 -6.21
CA PRO A 186 3.24 -11.20 -7.11
C PRO A 186 1.70 -11.28 -7.13
N SER A 187 1.11 -12.47 -7.06
CA SER A 187 -0.34 -12.67 -7.00
C SER A 187 -0.95 -12.01 -5.75
N HIS A 188 -0.34 -12.21 -4.58
CA HIS A 188 -0.82 -11.62 -3.34
C HIS A 188 -0.67 -10.09 -3.34
N HIS A 189 0.45 -9.58 -3.88
CA HIS A 189 0.76 -8.17 -3.85
C HIS A 189 0.01 -7.37 -4.93
N ARG A 190 -0.38 -8.01 -6.05
CA ARG A 190 -1.34 -7.42 -7.01
C ARG A 190 -2.69 -7.15 -6.36
N VAL A 191 -3.17 -8.08 -5.54
CA VAL A 191 -4.41 -7.90 -4.75
C VAL A 191 -4.26 -6.72 -3.78
N HIS A 192 -3.11 -6.62 -3.09
CA HIS A 192 -2.82 -5.52 -2.19
C HIS A 192 -2.89 -4.14 -2.87
N HIS A 193 -2.33 -4.01 -4.08
CA HIS A 193 -2.35 -2.78 -4.87
C HIS A 193 -3.68 -2.51 -5.59
N ALA A 194 -4.66 -3.42 -5.49
CA ALA A 194 -5.88 -3.29 -6.26
C ALA A 194 -6.90 -2.35 -5.62
N THR A 195 -7.61 -1.61 -6.48
CA THR A 195 -8.72 -0.72 -6.10
C THR A 195 -10.09 -1.38 -6.18
N ASN A 196 -10.16 -2.66 -6.56
CA ASN A 196 -11.41 -3.42 -6.56
C ASN A 196 -11.98 -3.46 -5.14
N PRO A 197 -13.29 -3.21 -4.93
CA PRO A 197 -13.89 -3.16 -3.59
C PRO A 197 -13.60 -4.40 -2.72
N ARG A 198 -13.51 -5.58 -3.33
CA ARG A 198 -13.16 -6.84 -2.68
C ARG A 198 -11.77 -6.83 -2.09
N TYR A 199 -10.80 -6.18 -2.76
CA TYR A 199 -9.37 -6.24 -2.47
C TYR A 199 -8.87 -5.07 -1.60
N LEU A 200 -9.67 -4.01 -1.46
CA LEU A 200 -9.27 -2.86 -0.65
C LEU A 200 -8.85 -3.29 0.76
N ASP A 201 -7.71 -2.78 1.21
CA ASP A 201 -7.17 -3.03 2.55
C ASP A 201 -7.01 -4.52 2.89
N THR A 202 -6.29 -5.26 2.05
CA THR A 202 -5.94 -6.67 2.25
C THR A 202 -4.47 -6.93 1.88
N ASN A 203 -3.90 -8.07 2.32
CA ASN A 203 -2.57 -8.58 1.97
C ASN A 203 -1.42 -7.60 2.28
N TYR A 204 -1.25 -7.25 3.55
CA TYR A 204 -0.25 -6.27 3.99
C TYR A 204 1.18 -6.82 4.19
N ALA A 205 1.39 -8.12 4.03
CA ALA A 205 2.68 -8.75 4.28
C ALA A 205 3.81 -8.19 3.41
N GLY A 206 4.99 -8.07 3.98
CA GLY A 206 6.23 -7.83 3.23
C GLY A 206 6.74 -9.11 2.59
N VAL A 207 7.25 -10.03 3.40
CA VAL A 207 7.85 -11.29 2.97
C VAL A 207 6.94 -12.49 3.25
N PHE A 208 6.38 -12.60 4.47
CA PHE A 208 5.62 -13.77 4.88
C PHE A 208 4.11 -13.48 4.90
N ILE A 209 3.37 -14.03 3.91
CA ILE A 209 1.90 -13.91 3.82
C ILE A 209 1.19 -14.58 5.02
N VAL A 210 1.92 -15.31 5.83
CA VAL A 210 1.44 -15.94 7.05
C VAL A 210 0.79 -14.93 8.00
N TRP A 211 1.32 -13.71 8.07
CA TRP A 211 0.74 -12.66 8.91
C TRP A 211 -0.68 -12.29 8.48
N ASP A 212 -0.91 -12.12 7.19
CA ASP A 212 -2.26 -11.84 6.69
C ASP A 212 -3.23 -12.97 6.98
N LYS A 213 -2.78 -14.22 6.87
CA LYS A 213 -3.60 -15.40 7.20
C LYS A 213 -3.89 -15.48 8.69
N MET A 214 -2.90 -15.21 9.55
CA MET A 214 -3.06 -15.23 11.00
C MET A 214 -3.98 -14.13 11.51
N PHE A 215 -3.90 -12.94 10.92
CA PHE A 215 -4.65 -11.75 11.37
C PHE A 215 -5.91 -11.46 10.52
N GLY A 216 -6.29 -12.38 9.63
CA GLY A 216 -7.55 -12.33 8.87
C GLY A 216 -7.61 -11.23 7.79
N SER A 217 -6.46 -10.80 7.26
CA SER A 217 -6.38 -9.81 6.18
C SER A 217 -6.01 -10.41 4.82
N PHE A 218 -5.93 -11.74 4.71
CA PHE A 218 -5.61 -12.42 3.47
C PHE A 218 -6.82 -12.49 2.51
N THR A 219 -6.57 -12.13 1.24
CA THR A 219 -7.52 -12.31 0.13
C THR A 219 -6.77 -12.85 -1.08
N PRO A 220 -7.20 -13.97 -1.69
CA PRO A 220 -6.58 -14.50 -2.89
C PRO A 220 -6.92 -13.66 -4.13
N GLU A 221 -6.03 -13.64 -5.12
CA GLU A 221 -6.34 -13.11 -6.45
C GLU A 221 -7.34 -14.03 -7.16
N LEU A 222 -8.39 -13.46 -7.74
CA LEU A 222 -9.44 -14.21 -8.46
C LEU A 222 -9.38 -13.90 -9.96
N ASP A 223 -9.58 -14.90 -10.80
CA ASP A 223 -9.55 -14.75 -12.25
C ASP A 223 -10.74 -13.94 -12.77
N GLU A 224 -11.88 -14.04 -12.08
CA GLU A 224 -13.12 -13.32 -12.39
C GLU A 224 -13.10 -11.83 -11.96
N ASP A 225 -12.20 -11.43 -11.06
CA ASP A 225 -12.09 -10.06 -10.59
C ASP A 225 -10.62 -9.59 -10.62
N ARG A 226 -10.12 -9.37 -11.84
CA ARG A 226 -8.72 -8.98 -12.04
C ARG A 226 -8.38 -7.67 -11.35
N PRO A 227 -7.21 -7.57 -10.70
CA PRO A 227 -6.75 -6.34 -10.03
C PRO A 227 -6.77 -5.12 -10.96
N ARG A 228 -7.29 -4.00 -10.45
CA ARG A 228 -7.23 -2.68 -11.08
C ARG A 228 -6.40 -1.78 -10.17
N TYR A 229 -5.43 -1.08 -10.72
CA TYR A 229 -4.43 -0.34 -9.95
C TYR A 229 -4.68 1.17 -9.93
N GLY A 230 -4.01 1.83 -9.01
CA GLY A 230 -4.15 3.26 -8.73
C GLY A 230 -4.79 3.54 -7.38
N LEU A 231 -5.37 4.71 -7.24
CA LEU A 231 -6.18 5.10 -6.08
C LEU A 231 -7.66 4.99 -6.42
N VAL A 232 -8.53 4.80 -5.44
CA VAL A 232 -9.99 4.89 -5.61
C VAL A 232 -10.38 6.19 -6.32
N LYS A 233 -9.67 7.28 -5.98
CA LYS A 233 -9.71 8.54 -6.73
C LYS A 233 -8.30 8.89 -7.17
N ASN A 234 -8.00 8.63 -8.44
CA ASN A 234 -6.67 8.87 -9.01
C ASN A 234 -6.27 10.35 -8.99
N LEU A 235 -4.96 10.60 -8.96
CA LEU A 235 -4.39 11.97 -8.88
C LEU A 235 -4.66 12.80 -10.13
N GLY A 236 -4.85 12.16 -11.30
CA GLY A 236 -5.06 12.82 -12.59
C GLY A 236 -3.83 13.59 -13.11
N THR A 237 -2.65 13.37 -12.50
CA THR A 237 -1.41 14.07 -12.85
C THR A 237 -0.19 13.21 -12.56
N PHE A 238 0.89 13.47 -13.30
CA PHE A 238 2.23 12.93 -13.06
C PHE A 238 3.17 13.93 -12.35
N ASN A 239 2.62 15.01 -11.77
CA ASN A 239 3.41 15.97 -11.00
C ASN A 239 3.98 15.28 -9.74
N ILE A 240 5.31 15.21 -9.66
CA ILE A 240 6.04 14.48 -8.63
C ILE A 240 5.82 15.08 -7.24
N LEU A 241 5.84 16.42 -7.13
CA LEU A 241 5.61 17.10 -5.85
C LEU A 241 4.17 16.90 -5.37
N TRP A 242 3.21 16.96 -6.29
CA TRP A 242 1.81 16.68 -5.94
C TRP A 242 1.64 15.22 -5.51
N ALA A 243 2.24 14.28 -6.24
CA ALA A 243 2.22 12.88 -5.85
C ALA A 243 2.80 12.66 -4.44
N ALA A 244 3.91 13.35 -4.11
CA ALA A 244 4.59 13.21 -2.83
C ALA A 244 3.80 13.83 -1.64
N PHE A 245 3.05 14.93 -1.86
CA PHE A 245 2.52 15.71 -0.75
C PHE A 245 1.00 15.89 -0.73
N HIS A 246 0.26 15.42 -1.75
CA HIS A 246 -1.18 15.70 -1.89
C HIS A 246 -2.00 15.31 -0.66
N GLU A 247 -1.70 14.18 -0.02
CA GLU A 247 -2.46 13.70 1.13
C GLU A 247 -2.09 14.49 2.41
N TRP A 248 -0.84 14.93 2.55
CA TRP A 248 -0.45 15.85 3.63
C TRP A 248 -1.15 17.18 3.50
N VAL A 249 -1.25 17.72 2.27
CA VAL A 249 -2.03 18.93 1.97
C VAL A 249 -3.52 18.68 2.28
N GLY A 250 -4.03 17.48 1.96
CA GLY A 250 -5.38 17.04 2.29
C GLY A 250 -5.63 17.07 3.80
N ILE A 251 -4.74 16.46 4.59
CA ILE A 251 -4.81 16.46 6.07
C ILE A 251 -4.79 17.89 6.60
N ALA A 252 -3.83 18.71 6.17
CA ALA A 252 -3.71 20.09 6.63
C ALA A 252 -4.98 20.91 6.34
N ARG A 253 -5.54 20.77 5.14
CA ARG A 253 -6.79 21.41 4.74
C ARG A 253 -7.97 20.97 5.60
N ASP A 254 -8.09 19.69 5.86
CA ASP A 254 -9.19 19.13 6.66
C ASP A 254 -9.06 19.57 8.13
N LEU A 255 -7.85 19.52 8.71
CA LEU A 255 -7.59 20.04 10.07
C LEU A 255 -7.91 21.52 10.21
N TRP A 256 -7.69 22.32 9.15
CA TRP A 256 -8.03 23.73 9.14
C TRP A 256 -9.55 23.96 9.14
N ARG A 257 -10.29 23.21 8.31
CA ARG A 257 -11.71 23.44 8.03
C ARG A 257 -12.66 22.65 8.94
N ALA A 258 -12.23 21.53 9.50
CA ALA A 258 -13.10 20.66 10.28
C ALA A 258 -13.49 21.27 11.64
N PRO A 259 -14.68 20.91 12.15
CA PRO A 259 -15.04 21.19 13.54
C PRO A 259 -14.01 20.60 14.50
N TRP A 260 -13.77 21.29 15.62
CA TRP A 260 -12.73 20.89 16.59
C TRP A 260 -12.83 19.43 17.03
N GLY A 261 -14.03 18.96 17.37
CA GLY A 261 -14.27 17.58 17.80
C GLY A 261 -13.97 16.51 16.74
N SER A 262 -13.84 16.91 15.47
CA SER A 262 -13.62 15.98 14.35
C SER A 262 -12.17 15.96 13.84
N LYS A 263 -11.31 16.86 14.30
CA LYS A 263 -9.95 17.04 13.78
C LYS A 263 -9.10 15.79 13.91
N LEU A 264 -9.13 15.11 15.07
CA LEU A 264 -8.38 13.88 15.28
C LEU A 264 -8.87 12.76 14.33
N GLY A 265 -10.17 12.69 14.01
CA GLY A 265 -10.71 11.77 13.02
C GLY A 265 -10.14 12.00 11.62
N TYR A 266 -9.95 13.27 11.22
CA TYR A 266 -9.34 13.60 9.93
C TYR A 266 -7.85 13.29 9.85
N ALA A 267 -7.12 13.28 10.95
CA ALA A 267 -5.71 12.94 10.99
C ALA A 267 -5.48 11.43 11.16
N PHE A 268 -6.22 10.79 12.06
CA PHE A 268 -5.95 9.44 12.54
C PHE A 268 -7.07 8.43 12.25
N GLY A 269 -8.22 8.86 11.76
CA GLY A 269 -9.24 7.96 11.24
C GLY A 269 -8.78 7.25 9.96
N PRO A 270 -9.57 6.29 9.45
CA PRO A 270 -9.23 5.59 8.22
C PRO A 270 -9.22 6.55 7.01
N PRO A 271 -8.38 6.29 5.98
CA PRO A 271 -8.42 7.05 4.74
C PRO A 271 -9.84 7.12 4.18
N GLY A 272 -10.24 8.33 3.74
CA GLY A 272 -11.61 8.56 3.26
C GLY A 272 -12.65 8.81 4.35
N TRP A 273 -12.29 8.81 5.61
CA TRP A 273 -13.23 9.18 6.69
C TRP A 273 -13.59 10.68 6.64
N SER A 274 -14.85 10.99 6.94
CA SER A 274 -15.33 12.35 7.18
C SER A 274 -16.38 12.35 8.28
N HIS A 275 -16.46 13.45 9.04
CA HIS A 275 -17.39 13.57 10.17
C HIS A 275 -18.87 13.63 9.75
N ASP A 276 -19.12 14.00 8.51
CA ASP A 276 -20.45 14.16 7.92
C ASP A 276 -20.83 13.00 6.97
N GLY A 277 -19.97 11.98 6.85
CA GLY A 277 -20.20 10.86 5.93
C GLY A 277 -20.11 11.21 4.43
N SER A 278 -19.58 12.41 4.08
CA SER A 278 -19.46 12.85 2.69
C SER A 278 -18.38 12.13 1.88
N ARG A 279 -17.55 11.34 2.53
CA ARG A 279 -16.48 10.54 1.91
C ARG A 279 -16.65 9.06 2.23
N ASP A 280 -16.02 8.22 1.42
CA ASP A 280 -16.07 6.77 1.59
C ASP A 280 -14.71 6.22 2.06
N THR A 281 -14.76 5.41 3.11
CA THR A 281 -13.64 4.55 3.54
C THR A 281 -13.65 3.25 2.74
N SER A 282 -12.57 2.47 2.79
CA SER A 282 -12.53 1.14 2.18
C SER A 282 -13.66 0.22 2.69
N GLU A 283 -14.05 0.37 3.96
CA GLU A 283 -15.13 -0.41 4.56
C GLU A 283 -16.51 -0.02 3.99
N THR A 284 -16.78 1.29 3.86
CA THR A 284 -18.03 1.77 3.27
C THR A 284 -18.13 1.43 1.78
N ILE A 285 -17.02 1.51 1.03
CA ILE A 285 -16.95 1.08 -0.38
C ILE A 285 -17.27 -0.41 -0.49
N ARG A 286 -16.67 -1.25 0.37
CA ARG A 286 -16.91 -2.70 0.38
C ARG A 286 -18.34 -3.02 0.76
N ALA A 287 -18.91 -2.36 1.78
CA ALA A 287 -20.29 -2.54 2.19
C ALA A 287 -21.30 -2.18 1.08
N LYS A 288 -21.09 -1.03 0.42
CA LYS A 288 -21.88 -0.62 -0.75
C LYS A 288 -21.78 -1.60 -1.91
N TRP A 289 -20.61 -2.19 -2.13
CA TRP A 289 -20.41 -3.19 -3.18
C TRP A 289 -21.12 -4.51 -2.84
N LEU A 290 -21.00 -5.01 -1.61
CA LEU A 290 -21.69 -6.22 -1.14
C LEU A 290 -23.23 -6.07 -1.19
N GLY A 291 -23.77 -4.91 -0.79
CA GLY A 291 -25.20 -4.62 -0.87
C GLY A 291 -25.74 -4.65 -2.30
N ARG A 292 -24.90 -4.29 -3.30
CA ARG A 292 -25.28 -4.42 -4.72
C ARG A 292 -25.20 -5.85 -5.25
N GLN A 293 -24.31 -6.67 -4.70
CA GLN A 293 -24.18 -8.10 -5.05
C GLN A 293 -25.34 -8.94 -4.50
N HIS A 294 -25.81 -8.57 -3.31
CA HIS A 294 -26.90 -9.25 -2.60
C HIS A 294 -27.97 -8.24 -2.19
N PRO A 295 -28.76 -7.71 -3.16
CA PRO A 295 -29.83 -6.80 -2.84
C PRO A 295 -30.82 -7.51 -1.91
N VAL A 296 -31.06 -6.92 -0.73
CA VAL A 296 -32.12 -7.40 0.16
C VAL A 296 -33.43 -7.26 -0.59
N ARG A 297 -34.11 -8.39 -0.82
CA ARG A 297 -35.46 -8.39 -1.42
C ARG A 297 -36.50 -8.13 -0.34
N ASP A 298 -37.45 -7.25 -0.59
CA ASP A 298 -38.65 -7.18 0.24
C ASP A 298 -39.43 -8.46 0.00
N GLU A 299 -39.52 -9.32 1.03
CA GLU A 299 -40.22 -10.60 0.94
C GLU A 299 -41.70 -10.43 0.57
N ARG A 300 -42.28 -9.24 0.79
CA ARG A 300 -43.70 -8.95 0.52
C ARG A 300 -43.98 -8.62 -0.94
N ILE A 301 -43.03 -8.03 -1.66
CA ILE A 301 -43.21 -7.56 -3.03
C ILE A 301 -42.20 -8.18 -4.04
N GLY A 302 -41.27 -8.98 -3.57
CA GLY A 302 -40.28 -9.67 -4.42
C GLY A 302 -39.27 -8.74 -5.16
N LEU A 303 -39.36 -7.43 -4.91
CA LEU A 303 -38.47 -6.43 -5.53
C LEU A 303 -37.30 -6.07 -4.60
N PRO A 304 -36.13 -5.68 -5.15
CA PRO A 304 -35.01 -5.23 -4.34
C PRO A 304 -35.38 -3.93 -3.60
N LEU A 305 -35.09 -3.89 -2.29
CA LEU A 305 -35.19 -2.65 -1.51
C LEU A 305 -34.14 -1.66 -2.03
N MET A 306 -34.60 -0.48 -2.44
CA MET A 306 -33.72 0.62 -2.77
C MET A 306 -33.10 1.18 -1.47
N PRO A 307 -31.80 1.49 -1.43
CA PRO A 307 -31.20 2.12 -0.26
C PRO A 307 -31.88 3.46 0.01
N GLU A 308 -32.33 3.67 1.25
CA GLU A 308 -32.86 4.96 1.68
C GLU A 308 -31.78 6.04 1.53
N GLY A 309 -32.02 7.06 0.71
CA GLY A 309 -31.16 8.24 0.63
C GLY A 309 -30.71 8.70 -0.73
N GLY A 310 -31.42 8.39 -1.81
CA GLY A 310 -31.14 8.99 -3.14
C GLY A 310 -32.36 9.72 -3.69
N HIS A 311 -32.49 11.02 -3.49
CA HIS A 311 -33.36 11.86 -4.32
C HIS A 311 -32.78 11.91 -5.75
N GLY A 312 -33.02 10.86 -6.53
CA GLY A 312 -32.76 10.80 -7.95
C GLY A 312 -34.09 10.96 -8.68
N THR A 313 -34.27 12.07 -9.37
CA THR A 313 -35.39 12.32 -10.31
C THR A 313 -35.47 11.18 -11.31
N VAL A 314 -36.62 10.54 -11.37
CA VAL A 314 -36.96 9.53 -12.37
C VAL A 314 -37.01 10.21 -13.74
N PRO A 315 -36.27 9.74 -14.77
CA PRO A 315 -36.45 10.21 -16.13
C PRO A 315 -37.83 9.74 -16.61
N ARG A 316 -38.72 10.69 -17.01
CA ARG A 316 -39.96 10.36 -17.72
C ARG A 316 -39.58 9.72 -19.05
N HIS A 317 -40.00 8.48 -19.26
CA HIS A 317 -40.04 7.89 -20.59
C HIS A 317 -41.09 8.66 -21.42
N GLU A 318 -40.65 9.50 -22.35
CA GLU A 318 -41.47 9.97 -23.43
C GLU A 318 -41.64 8.83 -24.43
N SER A 319 -42.87 8.38 -24.55
CA SER A 319 -43.33 7.46 -25.60
C SER A 319 -43.38 8.19 -26.96
N GLY A 320 -42.24 8.19 -27.66
CA GLY A 320 -42.17 8.66 -29.06
C GLY A 320 -42.60 7.56 -30.02
N LEU A 321 -43.84 7.62 -30.49
CA LEU A 321 -44.35 6.90 -31.65
C LEU A 321 -43.54 7.28 -32.90
N VAL A 322 -42.88 6.32 -33.52
CA VAL A 322 -42.27 6.47 -34.87
C VAL A 322 -43.35 6.18 -35.92
N PRO A 323 -43.67 7.10 -36.84
CA PRO A 323 -44.53 6.78 -37.98
C PRO A 323 -43.72 6.11 -39.08
N HIS A 324 -44.17 4.93 -39.51
CA HIS A 324 -43.80 4.35 -40.79
C HIS A 324 -44.27 5.23 -41.96
N ARG A 325 -43.41 5.50 -42.93
CA ARG A 325 -43.78 5.76 -44.33
C ARG A 325 -42.63 5.49 -45.30
N PRO A 326 -42.97 5.40 -46.61
CA PRO A 326 -43.03 4.14 -47.37
C PRO A 326 -41.74 3.90 -48.14
#